data_f3bbe6bdcaa4495eb1d00e99c6d8363a
#
_entry.id   f3bbe6bdcaa4495eb1d00e99c6d8363a
#
_cell.length_a   1.000
_cell.length_b   1.000
_cell.length_c   1.000
_cell.angle_alpha   90.00
_cell.angle_beta   90.00
_cell.angle_gamma   90.00
#
_symmetry.space_group_name_H-M   'P 1'
#
loop_
_entity.id
_entity.type
_entity.pdbx_description
1 polymer ?
#
loop_
_entity_poly.entity_id
_entity_poly.type
_entity_poly.pdbx_seq_one_letter_code
_entity_poly.pdbx_strand_id
1 'polypeptide(L)'
;MAAPPKQTKISYKKGKTSVTYESNLDATEYYLYELCRAGLRDVGKFVATKFREAYYQHFKKHGKAYGGRAVSYSVISGKKTTAPRVQVGLKNKTKAGFYAFFQEFGTKDGTVPRLGLLTKTAKNNVDEIVKIESQYLSGLSDEAARLEALINEDDYEGNADGEDK
;
A
#
# COMPACT_ATOMS: atom_id res chain seq x y z
N MET A 1 -10.65 8.05 -8.64
CA MET A 1 -10.31 6.62 -8.83
C MET A 1 -10.50 6.29 -10.30
N ALA A 2 -9.53 5.63 -10.93
CA ALA A 2 -9.72 5.11 -12.27
C ALA A 2 -10.75 3.98 -12.23
N ALA A 3 -11.57 3.85 -13.27
CA ALA A 3 -12.51 2.73 -13.36
C ALA A 3 -11.74 1.40 -13.47
N PRO A 4 -12.25 0.30 -12.90
CA PRO A 4 -11.62 -1.01 -13.06
C PRO A 4 -11.56 -1.38 -14.55
N PRO A 5 -10.53 -2.13 -14.98
CA PRO A 5 -10.42 -2.56 -16.36
C PRO A 5 -11.62 -3.42 -16.76
N LYS A 6 -12.01 -3.31 -18.03
CA LYS A 6 -13.12 -4.12 -18.57
C LYS A 6 -12.72 -5.59 -18.57
N GLN A 7 -13.67 -6.45 -18.25
CA GLN A 7 -13.51 -7.91 -18.34
C GLN A 7 -13.10 -8.32 -19.77
N THR A 8 -12.10 -9.18 -19.85
CA THR A 8 -11.70 -9.74 -21.15
C THR A 8 -12.69 -10.84 -21.54
N LYS A 9 -13.46 -10.60 -22.61
CA LYS A 9 -14.39 -11.57 -23.20
C LYS A 9 -13.80 -12.17 -24.46
N ILE A 10 -13.65 -13.49 -24.49
CA ILE A 10 -13.27 -14.23 -25.67
C ILE A 10 -14.45 -15.11 -26.05
N SER A 11 -15.01 -14.90 -27.24
CA SER A 11 -16.14 -15.66 -27.74
C SER A 11 -15.70 -16.49 -28.95
N TYR A 12 -15.90 -17.78 -28.88
CA TYR A 12 -15.66 -18.71 -29.99
C TYR A 12 -16.97 -19.35 -30.43
N LYS A 13 -17.26 -19.31 -31.74
CA LYS A 13 -18.48 -19.86 -32.32
C LYS A 13 -18.12 -20.88 -33.40
N LYS A 14 -18.63 -22.11 -33.28
CA LYS A 14 -18.50 -23.15 -34.30
C LYS A 14 -19.89 -23.76 -34.57
N GLY A 15 -20.45 -23.47 -35.73
CA GLY A 15 -21.80 -23.90 -36.09
C GLY A 15 -22.87 -23.30 -35.15
N LYS A 16 -23.67 -24.17 -34.52
CA LYS A 16 -24.72 -23.79 -33.56
C LYS A 16 -24.21 -23.63 -32.12
N THR A 17 -22.97 -24.02 -31.87
CA THR A 17 -22.36 -23.95 -30.51
C THR A 17 -21.53 -22.69 -30.38
N SER A 18 -21.75 -21.94 -29.29
CA SER A 18 -20.93 -20.80 -28.91
C SER A 18 -20.40 -20.99 -27.46
N VAL A 19 -19.12 -20.77 -27.28
CA VAL A 19 -18.48 -20.75 -25.96
C VAL A 19 -17.96 -19.34 -25.72
N THR A 20 -18.36 -18.74 -24.61
CA THR A 20 -17.87 -17.44 -24.20
C THR A 20 -17.06 -17.61 -22.93
N TYR A 21 -15.79 -17.21 -22.97
CA TYR A 21 -14.90 -17.18 -21.82
C TYR A 21 -14.80 -15.72 -21.33
N GLU A 22 -15.07 -15.51 -20.06
CA GLU A 22 -14.94 -14.22 -19.39
C GLU A 22 -13.82 -14.33 -18.34
N SER A 23 -12.79 -13.49 -18.45
CA SER A 23 -11.69 -13.44 -17.49
C SER A 23 -11.78 -12.19 -16.64
N ASN A 24 -11.71 -12.38 -15.33
CA ASN A 24 -11.66 -11.30 -14.32
C ASN A 24 -10.24 -11.03 -13.81
N LEU A 25 -9.21 -11.65 -14.42
CA LEU A 25 -7.82 -11.51 -13.96
C LEU A 25 -7.37 -10.06 -13.90
N ASP A 26 -7.66 -9.26 -14.92
CA ASP A 26 -7.30 -7.83 -14.95
C ASP A 26 -7.97 -7.04 -13.82
N ALA A 27 -9.21 -7.40 -13.48
CA ALA A 27 -9.94 -6.77 -12.38
C ALA A 27 -9.32 -7.16 -11.02
N THR A 28 -8.96 -8.42 -10.82
CA THR A 28 -8.33 -8.91 -9.60
C THR A 28 -6.96 -8.24 -9.40
N GLU A 29 -6.14 -8.17 -10.45
CA GLU A 29 -4.84 -7.48 -10.41
C GLU A 29 -5.01 -6.00 -10.05
N TYR A 30 -6.02 -5.34 -10.62
CA TYR A 30 -6.35 -3.95 -10.31
C TYR A 30 -6.73 -3.76 -8.84
N TYR A 31 -7.62 -4.62 -8.30
CA TYR A 31 -8.03 -4.53 -6.89
C TYR A 31 -6.86 -4.78 -5.94
N LEU A 32 -6.03 -5.79 -6.24
CA LEU A 32 -4.82 -6.08 -5.48
C LEU A 32 -3.88 -4.87 -5.44
N TYR A 33 -3.67 -4.24 -6.58
CA TYR A 33 -2.84 -3.07 -6.70
C TYR A 33 -3.38 -1.87 -5.91
N GLU A 34 -4.69 -1.59 -5.98
CA GLU A 34 -5.31 -0.51 -5.21
C GLU A 34 -5.29 -0.80 -3.70
N LEU A 35 -5.43 -2.06 -3.29
CA LEU A 35 -5.31 -2.48 -1.89
C LEU A 35 -3.88 -2.24 -1.37
N CYS A 36 -2.86 -2.65 -2.12
CA CYS A 36 -1.47 -2.34 -1.79
C CYS A 36 -1.23 -0.82 -1.67
N ARG A 37 -1.79 -0.03 -2.57
CA ARG A 37 -1.68 1.43 -2.51
C ARG A 37 -2.37 2.02 -1.27
N ALA A 38 -3.50 1.46 -0.87
CA ALA A 38 -4.20 1.88 0.35
C ALA A 38 -3.34 1.58 1.59
N GLY A 39 -2.81 0.37 1.73
CA GLY A 39 -1.91 -0.01 2.81
C GLY A 39 -0.68 0.89 2.89
N LEU A 40 0.00 1.13 1.76
CA LEU A 40 1.15 2.03 1.68
C LEU A 40 0.81 3.48 2.04
N ARG A 41 -0.42 3.94 1.77
CA ARG A 41 -0.87 5.27 2.18
C ARG A 41 -0.99 5.38 3.69
N ASP A 42 -1.52 4.35 4.33
CA ASP A 42 -1.66 4.32 5.78
C ASP A 42 -0.30 4.17 6.47
N VAL A 43 0.61 3.38 5.94
CA VAL A 43 2.02 3.34 6.39
C VAL A 43 2.66 4.72 6.29
N GLY A 44 2.51 5.41 5.17
CA GLY A 44 3.06 6.76 4.99
C GLY A 44 2.51 7.76 6.01
N LYS A 45 1.21 7.70 6.27
CA LYS A 45 0.53 8.53 7.28
C LYS A 45 1.02 8.21 8.69
N PHE A 46 1.15 6.92 9.02
CA PHE A 46 1.65 6.45 10.30
C PHE A 46 3.08 6.95 10.58
N VAL A 47 4.02 6.72 9.66
CA VAL A 47 5.41 7.16 9.80
C VAL A 47 5.50 8.68 9.90
N ALA A 48 4.74 9.43 9.10
CA ALA A 48 4.71 10.89 9.18
C ALA A 48 4.17 11.40 10.53
N THR A 49 3.20 10.69 11.11
CA THR A 49 2.65 11.03 12.44
C THR A 49 3.67 10.75 13.53
N LYS A 50 4.28 9.57 13.52
CA LYS A 50 5.33 9.19 14.49
C LYS A 50 6.55 10.10 14.42
N PHE A 51 6.95 10.52 13.22
CA PHE A 51 8.00 11.52 13.08
C PHE A 51 7.61 12.87 13.72
N ARG A 52 6.37 13.33 13.53
CA ARG A 52 5.92 14.59 14.17
C ARG A 52 5.96 14.50 15.69
N GLU A 53 5.51 13.38 16.25
CA GLU A 53 5.56 13.13 17.69
C GLU A 53 7.00 13.17 18.19
N ALA A 54 7.91 12.40 17.60
CA ALA A 54 9.34 12.38 17.95
C ALA A 54 10.00 13.75 17.80
N TYR A 55 9.68 14.47 16.74
CA TYR A 55 10.21 15.81 16.48
C TYR A 55 9.79 16.80 17.58
N TYR A 56 8.50 16.81 17.96
CA TYR A 56 7.99 17.71 18.99
C TYR A 56 8.43 17.33 20.42
N GLN A 57 8.69 16.05 20.67
CA GLN A 57 9.32 15.62 21.92
C GLN A 57 10.75 16.13 22.01
N HIS A 58 11.52 16.04 20.92
CA HIS A 58 12.93 16.45 20.90
C HIS A 58 13.10 17.97 20.98
N PHE A 59 12.33 18.74 20.22
CA PHE A 59 12.50 20.18 20.10
C PHE A 59 11.58 21.00 21.01
N LYS A 60 10.86 20.41 21.96
CA LYS A 60 9.89 21.05 22.86
C LYS A 60 9.16 22.19 22.16
N LYS A 61 7.86 22.15 21.97
CA LYS A 61 7.06 23.15 21.25
C LYS A 61 7.40 24.60 21.67
N HIS A 62 8.39 25.21 21.08
CA HIS A 62 8.64 26.63 21.21
C HIS A 62 8.07 27.36 20.00
N GLY A 63 6.94 27.99 20.16
CA GLY A 63 6.28 28.81 19.14
C GLY A 63 5.89 28.01 17.89
N LYS A 64 6.19 28.55 16.73
CA LYS A 64 5.89 27.93 15.43
C LYS A 64 6.97 26.90 15.05
N ALA A 65 7.14 25.80 15.82
CA ALA A 65 8.09 24.73 15.53
C ALA A 65 7.73 24.03 14.19
N TYR A 66 8.36 24.44 13.17
CA TYR A 66 7.95 24.16 11.80
C TYR A 66 8.39 22.80 11.27
N GLY A 67 9.48 22.24 11.81
CA GLY A 67 10.11 21.03 11.26
C GLY A 67 9.20 19.81 11.23
N GLY A 68 8.41 19.57 12.26
CA GLY A 68 7.45 18.47 12.29
C GLY A 68 6.34 18.57 11.23
N ARG A 69 6.03 19.78 10.76
CA ARG A 69 5.07 20.01 9.68
C ARG A 69 5.69 19.82 8.28
N ALA A 70 7.00 19.76 8.19
CA ALA A 70 7.71 19.61 6.93
C ALA A 70 7.63 18.18 6.39
N VAL A 71 7.31 17.19 7.22
CA VAL A 71 7.18 15.81 6.78
C VAL A 71 5.97 15.65 5.85
N SER A 72 6.18 14.93 4.78
CA SER A 72 5.14 14.51 3.84
C SER A 72 5.39 13.10 3.37
N TYR A 73 4.35 12.47 2.86
CA TYR A 73 4.45 11.17 2.22
C TYR A 73 3.73 11.20 0.87
N SER A 74 4.17 10.35 -0.02
CA SER A 74 3.52 10.10 -1.30
C SER A 74 3.60 8.63 -1.66
N VAL A 75 2.52 8.09 -2.20
CA VAL A 75 2.53 6.74 -2.78
C VAL A 75 2.86 6.89 -4.25
N ILE A 76 3.99 6.34 -4.64
CA ILE A 76 4.43 6.32 -6.03
C ILE A 76 3.81 5.09 -6.67
N SER A 77 2.91 5.33 -7.60
CA SER A 77 2.35 4.28 -8.44
C SER A 77 3.46 3.78 -9.37
N GLY A 78 3.80 2.51 -9.25
CA GLY A 78 4.68 1.88 -10.21
C GLY A 78 4.06 1.91 -11.61
N LYS A 79 4.88 1.78 -12.65
CA LYS A 79 4.41 1.38 -13.97
C LYS A 79 3.92 -0.08 -13.87
N LYS A 80 3.20 -0.61 -14.86
CA LYS A 80 2.63 -1.97 -14.86
C LYS A 80 3.58 -3.10 -14.40
N THR A 81 4.90 -2.87 -14.46
CA THR A 81 5.94 -3.83 -14.07
C THR A 81 6.61 -3.54 -12.73
N THR A 82 6.20 -2.48 -12.02
CA THR A 82 6.88 -2.05 -10.79
C THR A 82 5.86 -1.97 -9.66
N ALA A 83 6.12 -2.65 -8.55
CA ALA A 83 5.28 -2.59 -7.37
C ALA A 83 5.12 -1.14 -6.85
N PRO A 84 3.95 -0.77 -6.32
CA PRO A 84 3.77 0.53 -5.69
C PRO A 84 4.69 0.66 -4.47
N ARG A 85 5.13 1.87 -4.20
CA ARG A 85 5.99 2.17 -3.04
C ARG A 85 5.57 3.45 -2.36
N VAL A 86 5.78 3.54 -1.06
CA VAL A 86 5.61 4.78 -0.30
C VAL A 86 6.95 5.48 -0.13
N GLN A 87 6.94 6.78 -0.30
CA GLN A 87 8.07 7.65 0.01
C GLN A 87 7.65 8.64 1.09
N VAL A 88 8.38 8.63 2.20
CA VAL A 88 8.22 9.59 3.30
C VAL A 88 9.45 10.48 3.33
N GLY A 89 9.26 11.78 3.35
CA GLY A 89 10.37 12.73 3.28
C GLY A 89 10.02 14.11 3.82
N LEU A 90 11.01 14.98 3.81
CA LEU A 90 10.88 16.37 4.25
C LEU A 90 10.70 17.29 3.04
N LYS A 91 9.71 18.18 3.11
CA LYS A 91 9.48 19.21 2.08
C LYS A 91 10.53 20.32 2.21
N ASN A 92 11.48 20.38 1.31
CA ASN A 92 12.58 21.35 1.35
C ASN A 92 12.20 22.79 0.92
N LYS A 93 11.08 22.97 0.22
CA LYS A 93 10.64 24.27 -0.32
C LYS A 93 10.08 25.25 0.72
N THR A 94 9.97 24.87 1.96
CA THR A 94 9.47 25.71 3.06
C THR A 94 10.58 26.00 4.05
N LYS A 95 10.53 27.15 4.74
CA LYS A 95 11.48 27.47 5.84
C LYS A 95 11.55 26.31 6.86
N ALA A 96 10.40 25.73 7.16
CA ALA A 96 10.30 24.57 8.05
C ALA A 96 11.07 23.36 7.55
N GLY A 97 10.93 23.05 6.27
CA GLY A 97 11.62 21.93 5.64
C GLY A 97 13.12 22.14 5.55
N PHE A 98 13.56 23.36 5.28
CA PHE A 98 14.96 23.72 5.24
C PHE A 98 15.65 23.40 6.59
N TYR A 99 15.11 23.89 7.69
CA TYR A 99 15.67 23.61 9.01
C TYR A 99 15.58 22.12 9.38
N ALA A 100 14.45 21.47 9.11
CA ALA A 100 14.28 20.05 9.38
C ALA A 100 15.26 19.18 8.58
N PHE A 101 15.61 19.58 7.36
CA PHE A 101 16.61 18.91 6.55
C PHE A 101 17.98 18.92 7.21
N PHE A 102 18.47 20.08 7.67
CA PHE A 102 19.76 20.15 8.37
C PHE A 102 19.76 19.38 9.68
N GLN A 103 18.65 19.37 10.40
CA GLN A 103 18.53 18.55 11.61
C GLN A 103 18.53 17.06 11.32
N GLU A 104 17.94 16.63 10.22
CA GLU A 104 17.95 15.22 9.82
C GLU A 104 19.34 14.77 9.36
N PHE A 105 19.98 15.54 8.49
CA PHE A 105 21.22 15.15 7.82
C PHE A 105 22.48 15.76 8.42
N GLY A 106 22.36 16.80 9.24
CA GLY A 106 23.49 17.60 9.73
C GLY A 106 24.00 18.58 8.68
N THR A 107 24.92 19.45 9.11
CA THR A 107 25.67 20.36 8.22
C THR A 107 27.07 19.80 7.97
N LYS A 108 27.66 20.15 6.81
CA LYS A 108 28.97 19.67 6.40
C LYS A 108 30.10 20.11 7.35
N ASP A 109 29.94 21.27 7.94
CA ASP A 109 30.86 21.87 8.91
C ASP A 109 30.67 21.36 10.36
N GLY A 110 29.69 20.47 10.58
CA GLY A 110 29.42 19.92 11.90
C GLY A 110 28.70 20.87 12.87
N THR A 111 28.34 22.08 12.45
CA THR A 111 27.66 23.08 13.31
C THR A 111 26.30 22.57 13.77
N VAL A 112 25.59 21.79 12.91
CA VAL A 112 24.34 21.13 13.29
C VAL A 112 24.59 19.61 13.23
N PRO A 113 24.50 18.91 14.38
CA PRO A 113 24.71 17.47 14.42
C PRO A 113 23.56 16.73 13.71
N ARG A 114 23.89 15.63 13.04
CA ARG A 114 22.91 14.77 12.42
C ARG A 114 22.05 14.06 13.48
N LEU A 115 20.75 14.29 13.48
CA LEU A 115 19.81 13.61 14.38
C LEU A 115 19.24 12.32 13.80
N GLY A 116 18.97 12.28 12.50
CA GLY A 116 18.41 11.12 11.80
C GLY A 116 17.04 10.70 12.35
N LEU A 117 16.21 11.64 12.79
CA LEU A 117 14.92 11.38 13.44
C LEU A 117 13.95 10.63 12.55
N LEU A 118 13.86 10.99 11.28
CA LEU A 118 12.96 10.31 10.33
C LEU A 118 13.40 8.87 10.11
N THR A 119 14.68 8.67 9.90
CA THR A 119 15.27 7.34 9.72
C THR A 119 15.12 6.48 10.97
N LYS A 120 15.37 7.04 12.15
CA LYS A 120 15.17 6.34 13.43
C LYS A 120 13.71 6.00 13.66
N THR A 121 12.81 6.95 13.40
CA THR A 121 11.37 6.73 13.55
C THR A 121 10.89 5.57 12.67
N ALA A 122 11.29 5.52 11.40
CA ALA A 122 10.92 4.41 10.53
C ALA A 122 11.47 3.07 11.04
N LYS A 123 12.75 3.02 11.42
CA LYS A 123 13.40 1.79 11.92
C LYS A 123 12.78 1.29 13.23
N ASN A 124 12.45 2.19 14.15
CA ASN A 124 11.91 1.81 15.46
C ASN A 124 10.44 1.37 15.41
N ASN A 125 9.75 1.57 14.28
CA ASN A 125 8.35 1.22 14.12
C ASN A 125 8.14 0.21 12.98
N VAL A 126 9.16 -0.58 12.64
CA VAL A 126 9.06 -1.58 11.54
C VAL A 126 7.96 -2.59 11.82
N ASP A 127 7.84 -3.09 13.04
CA ASP A 127 6.83 -4.08 13.41
C ASP A 127 5.41 -3.57 13.22
N GLU A 128 5.15 -2.30 13.60
CA GLU A 128 3.84 -1.68 13.39
C GLU A 128 3.58 -1.39 11.89
N ILE A 129 4.60 -1.07 11.12
CA ILE A 129 4.50 -0.91 9.67
C ILE A 129 4.09 -2.23 9.04
N VAL A 130 4.78 -3.33 9.36
CA VAL A 130 4.46 -4.67 8.87
C VAL A 130 3.06 -5.09 9.29
N LYS A 131 2.64 -4.77 10.52
CA LYS A 131 1.29 -5.05 11.00
C LYS A 131 0.21 -4.31 10.21
N ILE A 132 0.43 -3.03 9.89
CA ILE A 132 -0.48 -2.27 9.03
C ILE A 132 -0.58 -2.92 7.64
N GLU A 133 0.55 -3.28 7.02
CA GLU A 133 0.56 -3.94 5.71
C GLU A 133 -0.13 -5.31 5.74
N SER A 134 0.12 -6.12 6.78
CA SER A 134 -0.49 -7.45 6.93
C SER A 134 -2.01 -7.40 7.09
N GLN A 135 -2.58 -6.35 7.68
CA GLN A 135 -4.03 -6.17 7.78
C GLN A 135 -4.70 -6.05 6.41
N TYR A 136 -4.03 -5.43 5.44
CA TYR A 136 -4.53 -5.35 4.07
C TYR A 136 -4.41 -6.69 3.33
N LEU A 137 -3.37 -7.47 3.63
CA LEU A 137 -3.15 -8.78 2.99
C LEU A 137 -4.06 -9.88 3.58
N SER A 138 -4.41 -9.81 4.87
CA SER A 138 -5.32 -10.78 5.48
C SER A 138 -6.71 -10.76 4.86
N GLY A 139 -7.20 -9.58 4.47
CA GLY A 139 -8.46 -9.47 3.74
C GLY A 139 -8.48 -10.23 2.40
N LEU A 140 -7.32 -10.38 1.77
CA LEU A 140 -7.19 -11.16 0.53
C LEU A 140 -7.19 -12.67 0.80
N SER A 141 -6.56 -13.12 1.89
CA SER A 141 -6.56 -14.55 2.24
C SER A 141 -7.97 -15.03 2.59
N ASP A 142 -8.76 -14.21 3.27
CA ASP A 142 -10.14 -14.52 3.60
C ASP A 142 -11.03 -14.60 2.37
N GLU A 143 -10.84 -13.73 1.38
CA GLU A 143 -11.56 -13.77 0.12
C GLU A 143 -11.15 -14.98 -0.73
N ALA A 144 -9.86 -15.32 -0.79
CA ALA A 144 -9.37 -16.51 -1.49
C ALA A 144 -9.92 -17.79 -0.85
N ALA A 145 -9.96 -17.88 0.48
CA ALA A 145 -10.54 -19.04 1.19
C ALA A 145 -12.06 -19.18 0.91
N ARG A 146 -12.79 -18.08 0.81
CA ARG A 146 -14.21 -18.09 0.41
C ARG A 146 -14.41 -18.60 -1.02
N LEU A 147 -13.57 -18.14 -1.95
CA LEU A 147 -13.62 -18.60 -3.34
C LEU A 147 -13.28 -20.09 -3.47
N GLU A 148 -12.28 -20.59 -2.72
CA GLU A 148 -11.96 -22.03 -2.68
C GLU A 148 -13.13 -22.85 -2.10
N ALA A 149 -13.81 -22.35 -1.07
CA ALA A 149 -14.98 -23.04 -0.52
C ALA A 149 -16.12 -23.15 -1.54
N LEU A 150 -16.41 -22.06 -2.29
CA LEU A 150 -17.43 -22.06 -3.33
C LEU A 150 -17.09 -22.99 -4.50
N ILE A 151 -15.82 -23.06 -4.92
CA ILE A 151 -15.38 -23.97 -5.98
C ILE A 151 -15.55 -25.43 -5.54
N ASN A 152 -15.23 -25.76 -4.28
CA ASN A 152 -15.37 -27.11 -3.77
C ASN A 152 -16.83 -27.51 -3.56
N GLU A 153 -17.76 -26.59 -3.32
CA GLU A 153 -19.20 -26.88 -3.28
C GLU A 153 -19.77 -27.20 -4.67
N ASP A 154 -19.36 -26.47 -5.70
CA ASP A 154 -19.82 -26.71 -7.10
C ASP A 154 -19.30 -28.04 -7.67
N ASP A 155 -18.11 -28.51 -7.28
CA ASP A 155 -17.58 -29.81 -7.68
C ASP A 155 -18.32 -30.99 -7.03
N TYR A 156 -19.06 -30.79 -5.93
CA TYR A 156 -19.78 -31.86 -5.23
C TYR A 156 -21.20 -32.12 -5.81
N GLU A 157 -21.80 -31.17 -6.48
CA GLU A 157 -23.12 -31.33 -7.11
C GLU A 157 -23.07 -32.04 -8.49
N GLY A 158 -21.90 -32.22 -9.07
CA GLY A 158 -21.73 -32.79 -10.41
C GLY A 158 -21.70 -34.33 -10.51
N ASN A 159 -21.68 -35.10 -9.40
CA ASN A 159 -21.49 -36.57 -9.41
C ASN A 159 -22.66 -37.39 -8.85
N ALA A 160 -23.88 -36.86 -8.77
CA ALA A 160 -25.01 -37.54 -8.18
C ALA A 160 -26.00 -38.21 -9.18
N ASP A 161 -25.75 -38.16 -10.48
CA ASP A 161 -26.62 -38.83 -11.46
C ASP A 161 -25.82 -39.70 -12.44
N GLY A 162 -25.55 -40.93 -12.04
CA GLY A 162 -24.94 -41.88 -12.99
C GLY A 162 -24.78 -43.30 -12.50
N GLU A 163 -25.80 -43.89 -11.82
CA GLU A 163 -25.99 -45.35 -11.84
C GLU A 163 -27.46 -45.67 -11.57
N ASP A 164 -28.15 -45.94 -12.64
CA ASP A 164 -29.14 -47.04 -12.67
C ASP A 164 -29.73 -47.19 -14.12
N LYS A 165 -29.15 -48.08 -14.89
CA LYS A 165 -29.82 -49.12 -15.67
C LYS A 165 -28.86 -49.80 -16.67
#